data_de7cfc247a43780941a8fe50ffcf86ed
#
_entry.id   de7cfc247a43780941a8fe50ffcf86ed
#
_cell.length_a   1.000
_cell.length_b   1.000
_cell.length_c   1.000
_cell.angle_alpha   90.00
_cell.angle_beta   90.00
_cell.angle_gamma   90.00
#
_symmetry.space_group_name_H-M   'P 1'
#
loop_
_entity.id
_entity.type
_entity.pdbx_description
1 polymer ?
#
loop_
_entity_poly.entity_id
_entity_poly.type
_entity_poly.pdbx_seq_one_letter_code
_entity_poly.pdbx_strand_id
1 'polypeptide(L)'
;MSEKQLDLGSWVNDVVQHLLDNYSDGFDSIGAVVNGFSEGIEWLLMLPPAWLLIAIFIGLGLWRIGYKFAIFTAISFVLIVLTGFWEQTVVTLGLTFSATLISLLLGIPLGIWAARSERVSTTIRPILDFMQTMPAFVYLIPAAMLFGKLGVKSGCAFK
;
A
#
# COMPACT_ATOMS: atom_id res chain seq x y z
N MET A 1 26.27 21.90 -31.58
CA MET A 1 24.87 22.14 -31.80
C MET A 1 24.15 21.40 -30.66
N SER A 2 23.88 22.13 -29.58
CA SER A 2 23.20 21.57 -28.40
C SER A 2 21.71 21.46 -28.73
N GLU A 3 21.24 20.23 -28.90
CA GLU A 3 19.81 19.94 -28.94
C GLU A 3 19.18 20.48 -27.67
N LYS A 4 18.34 21.49 -27.81
CA LYS A 4 17.31 21.82 -26.83
C LYS A 4 16.32 20.65 -26.78
N GLN A 5 16.69 19.55 -26.16
CA GLN A 5 15.73 18.60 -25.68
C GLN A 5 14.89 19.38 -24.66
N LEU A 6 13.60 19.47 -24.96
CA LEU A 6 12.61 19.94 -24.00
C LEU A 6 12.75 19.05 -22.77
N ASP A 7 13.40 19.56 -21.77
CA ASP A 7 13.76 18.81 -20.56
C ASP A 7 12.52 18.72 -19.67
N LEU A 8 11.50 18.02 -20.20
CA LEU A 8 10.24 17.74 -19.48
C LEU A 8 10.52 17.06 -18.15
N GLY A 9 11.64 16.32 -18.08
CA GLY A 9 12.06 15.65 -16.85
C GLY A 9 12.52 16.64 -15.78
N SER A 10 13.30 17.68 -16.15
CA SER A 10 13.71 18.70 -15.20
C SER A 10 12.53 19.53 -14.72
N TRP A 11 11.64 19.89 -15.62
CA TRP A 11 10.43 20.67 -15.29
C TRP A 11 9.50 19.90 -14.32
N VAL A 12 9.28 18.61 -14.58
CA VAL A 12 8.52 17.75 -13.67
C VAL A 12 9.24 17.60 -12.32
N ASN A 13 10.57 17.46 -12.33
CA ASN A 13 11.36 17.38 -11.12
C ASN A 13 11.30 18.68 -10.30
N ASP A 14 11.37 19.85 -10.96
CA ASP A 14 11.27 21.15 -10.29
C ASP A 14 9.88 21.38 -9.69
N VAL A 15 8.81 21.00 -10.40
CA VAL A 15 7.43 21.06 -9.87
C VAL A 15 7.27 20.12 -8.67
N VAL A 16 7.78 18.89 -8.76
CA VAL A 16 7.73 17.92 -7.66
C VAL A 16 8.56 18.41 -6.47
N GLN A 17 9.74 18.96 -6.70
CA GLN A 17 10.57 19.52 -5.61
C GLN A 17 9.92 20.75 -4.97
N HIS A 18 9.34 21.64 -5.75
CA HIS A 18 8.63 22.81 -5.22
C HIS A 18 7.39 22.41 -4.38
N LEU A 19 6.67 21.37 -4.81
CA LEU A 19 5.59 20.77 -4.02
C LEU A 19 6.10 20.13 -2.72
N LEU A 20 7.23 19.43 -2.78
CA LEU A 20 7.85 18.79 -1.62
C LEU A 20 8.36 19.83 -0.62
N ASP A 21 8.98 20.92 -1.07
CA ASP A 21 9.55 21.94 -0.20
C ASP A 21 8.49 22.80 0.48
N ASN A 22 7.35 23.03 -0.20
CA ASN A 22 6.30 23.92 0.30
C ASN A 22 5.20 23.20 1.09
N TYR A 23 5.02 21.89 0.87
CA TYR A 23 3.99 21.06 1.50
C TYR A 23 4.57 19.82 2.21
N SER A 24 5.88 19.83 2.50
CA SER A 24 6.58 18.72 3.18
C SER A 24 5.89 18.33 4.49
N ASP A 25 5.51 19.30 5.31
CA ASP A 25 4.87 19.05 6.61
C ASP A 25 3.51 18.32 6.48
N GLY A 26 2.76 18.61 5.41
CA GLY A 26 1.50 17.94 5.11
C GLY A 26 1.70 16.49 4.65
N PHE A 27 2.65 16.30 3.74
CA PHE A 27 2.99 14.96 3.25
C PHE A 27 3.67 14.12 4.33
N ASP A 28 4.53 14.73 5.15
CA ASP A 28 5.18 14.09 6.29
C ASP A 28 4.17 13.63 7.33
N SER A 29 3.15 14.44 7.60
CA SER A 29 2.06 14.10 8.52
C SER A 29 1.22 12.92 8.01
N ILE A 30 0.86 12.93 6.71
CA ILE A 30 0.11 11.82 6.09
C ILE A 30 0.97 10.55 6.08
N GLY A 31 2.24 10.68 5.69
CA GLY A 31 3.19 9.59 5.69
C GLY A 31 3.40 8.99 7.09
N ALA A 32 3.51 9.83 8.12
CA ALA A 32 3.64 9.38 9.50
C ALA A 32 2.40 8.62 9.98
N VAL A 33 1.20 9.07 9.63
CA VAL A 33 -0.05 8.36 9.96
C VAL A 33 -0.12 7.02 9.24
N VAL A 34 0.19 6.98 7.94
CA VAL A 34 0.17 5.73 7.16
C VAL A 34 1.22 4.75 7.67
N ASN A 35 2.44 5.23 7.92
CA ASN A 35 3.53 4.40 8.45
C ASN A 35 3.21 3.89 9.85
N GLY A 36 2.76 4.75 10.76
CA GLY A 36 2.38 4.35 12.11
C GLY A 36 1.25 3.32 12.13
N PHE A 37 0.30 3.46 11.19
CA PHE A 37 -0.77 2.48 11.04
C PHE A 37 -0.26 1.15 10.48
N SER A 38 0.64 1.19 9.50
CA SER A 38 1.25 0.00 8.91
C SER A 38 2.16 -0.73 9.90
N GLU A 39 3.00 0.02 10.63
CA GLU A 39 3.85 -0.52 11.70
C GLU A 39 3.03 -1.13 12.82
N GLY A 40 1.90 -0.51 13.19
CA GLY A 40 0.99 -1.04 14.19
C GLY A 40 0.37 -2.38 13.78
N ILE A 41 -0.03 -2.52 12.52
CA ILE A 41 -0.56 -3.79 11.99
C ILE A 41 0.56 -4.83 11.87
N GLU A 42 1.74 -4.45 11.41
CA GLU A 42 2.90 -5.33 11.33
C GLU A 42 3.29 -5.85 12.72
N TRP A 43 3.36 -4.96 13.71
CA TRP A 43 3.61 -5.33 15.11
C TRP A 43 2.54 -6.29 15.63
N LEU A 44 1.27 -6.03 15.35
CA LEU A 44 0.16 -6.90 15.73
C LEU A 44 0.25 -8.29 15.08
N LEU A 45 0.71 -8.35 13.82
CA LEU A 45 0.92 -9.60 13.10
C LEU A 45 2.18 -10.35 13.55
N MET A 46 3.21 -9.63 14.02
CA MET A 46 4.43 -10.24 14.56
C MET A 46 4.30 -10.68 16.02
N LEU A 47 3.33 -10.14 16.76
CA LEU A 47 3.10 -10.48 18.15
C LEU A 47 2.82 -11.98 18.37
N PRO A 48 1.95 -12.64 17.58
CA PRO A 48 1.75 -14.07 17.70
C PRO A 48 2.90 -14.85 17.05
N PRO A 49 3.33 -15.97 17.64
CA PRO A 49 4.31 -16.84 16.99
C PRO A 49 3.77 -17.36 15.67
N ALA A 50 4.67 -17.61 14.71
CA ALA A 50 4.34 -18.01 13.34
C ALA A 50 3.30 -19.16 13.26
N TRP A 51 3.43 -20.15 14.14
CA TRP A 51 2.53 -21.30 14.18
C TRP A 51 1.08 -20.91 14.53
N LEU A 52 0.87 -19.86 15.31
CA LEU A 52 -0.46 -19.41 15.73
C LEU A 52 -1.15 -18.67 14.57
N LEU A 53 -0.43 -17.84 13.83
CA LEU A 53 -0.95 -17.23 12.59
C LEU A 53 -1.32 -18.30 11.57
N ILE A 54 -0.47 -19.27 11.35
CA ILE A 54 -0.72 -20.39 10.45
C ILE A 54 -1.98 -21.16 10.88
N ALA A 55 -2.12 -21.44 12.18
CA ALA A 55 -3.30 -22.12 12.72
C ALA A 55 -4.58 -21.33 12.51
N ILE A 56 -4.55 -20.00 12.65
CA ILE A 56 -5.70 -19.12 12.40
C ILE A 56 -6.12 -19.20 10.92
N PHE A 57 -5.17 -19.07 9.99
CA PHE A 57 -5.47 -19.14 8.55
C PHE A 57 -5.97 -20.51 8.12
N ILE A 58 -5.39 -21.59 8.65
CA ILE A 58 -5.87 -22.96 8.41
C ILE A 58 -7.28 -23.14 8.98
N GLY A 59 -7.53 -22.67 10.20
CA GLY A 59 -8.84 -22.76 10.86
C GLY A 59 -9.91 -22.00 10.11
N LEU A 60 -9.63 -20.77 9.66
CA LEU A 60 -10.54 -19.98 8.82
C LEU A 60 -10.81 -20.66 7.46
N GLY A 61 -9.77 -21.22 6.85
CA GLY A 61 -9.89 -21.97 5.60
C GLY A 61 -10.74 -23.22 5.76
N LEU A 62 -10.56 -23.94 6.86
CA LEU A 62 -11.33 -25.13 7.19
C LEU A 62 -12.82 -24.82 7.39
N TRP A 63 -13.10 -23.75 8.13
CA TRP A 63 -14.46 -23.35 8.47
C TRP A 63 -15.25 -22.81 7.27
N ARG A 64 -14.58 -22.04 6.40
CA ARG A 64 -15.27 -21.33 5.30
C ARG A 64 -15.29 -22.10 3.98
N ILE A 65 -14.26 -22.85 3.67
CA ILE A 65 -14.05 -23.43 2.33
C ILE A 65 -14.00 -24.96 2.40
N GLY A 66 -13.40 -25.52 3.46
CA GLY A 66 -13.32 -26.96 3.67
C GLY A 66 -11.87 -27.50 3.73
N TYR A 67 -11.77 -28.81 3.97
CA TYR A 67 -10.49 -29.47 4.29
C TYR A 67 -9.44 -29.43 3.16
N LYS A 68 -9.89 -29.46 1.90
CA LYS A 68 -8.96 -29.41 0.75
C LYS A 68 -8.18 -28.10 0.69
N PHE A 69 -8.88 -27.00 0.96
CA PHE A 69 -8.28 -25.66 1.01
C PHE A 69 -7.36 -25.52 2.23
N ALA A 70 -7.76 -26.06 3.38
CA ALA A 70 -6.96 -26.01 4.59
C ALA A 70 -5.62 -26.77 4.41
N ILE A 71 -5.63 -27.92 3.75
CA ILE A 71 -4.40 -28.68 3.43
C ILE A 71 -3.50 -27.87 2.49
N PHE A 72 -4.06 -27.29 1.43
CA PHE A 72 -3.31 -26.45 0.51
C PHE A 72 -2.67 -25.25 1.24
N THR A 73 -3.44 -24.57 2.09
CA THR A 73 -2.94 -23.45 2.90
C THR A 73 -1.83 -23.89 3.85
N ALA A 74 -2.01 -25.05 4.52
CA ALA A 74 -0.98 -25.60 5.41
C ALA A 74 0.32 -25.89 4.67
N ILE A 75 0.27 -26.55 3.52
CA ILE A 75 1.44 -26.85 2.70
C ILE A 75 2.14 -25.55 2.25
N SER A 76 1.37 -24.56 1.80
CA SER A 76 1.91 -23.27 1.35
C SER A 76 2.63 -22.52 2.48
N PHE A 77 2.06 -22.47 3.67
CA PHE A 77 2.72 -21.84 4.83
C PHE A 77 3.96 -22.60 5.29
N VAL A 78 3.92 -23.94 5.30
CA VAL A 78 5.10 -24.75 5.61
C VAL A 78 6.24 -24.46 4.63
N LEU A 79 5.94 -24.37 3.34
CA LEU A 79 6.95 -23.99 2.33
C LEU A 79 7.53 -22.60 2.58
N ILE A 80 6.71 -21.61 2.93
CA ILE A 80 7.17 -20.25 3.24
C ILE A 80 8.13 -20.26 4.46
N VAL A 81 7.79 -21.02 5.49
CA VAL A 81 8.64 -21.14 6.68
C VAL A 81 9.95 -21.87 6.36
N LEU A 82 9.89 -22.95 5.58
CA LEU A 82 11.07 -23.73 5.17
C LEU A 82 12.02 -22.93 4.27
N THR A 83 11.48 -22.05 3.42
CA THR A 83 12.29 -21.17 2.56
C THR A 83 12.84 -19.94 3.29
N GLY A 84 12.46 -19.71 4.54
CA GLY A 84 12.94 -18.57 5.34
C GLY A 84 12.31 -17.22 4.98
N PHE A 85 11.27 -17.20 4.15
CA PHE A 85 10.58 -15.96 3.74
C PHE A 85 9.45 -15.53 4.69
N TRP A 86 9.47 -16.01 5.93
CA TRP A 86 8.42 -15.69 6.90
C TRP A 86 8.28 -14.19 7.17
N GLU A 87 9.39 -13.51 7.46
CA GLU A 87 9.39 -12.07 7.76
C GLU A 87 8.83 -11.24 6.59
N GLN A 88 9.30 -11.54 5.38
CA GLN A 88 8.83 -10.85 4.17
C GLN A 88 7.33 -11.09 3.92
N THR A 89 6.85 -12.27 4.24
CA THR A 89 5.42 -12.61 4.13
C THR A 89 4.58 -11.81 5.12
N VAL A 90 5.03 -11.69 6.38
CA VAL A 90 4.34 -10.91 7.41
C VAL A 90 4.32 -9.42 7.06
N VAL A 91 5.44 -8.88 6.61
CA VAL A 91 5.53 -7.47 6.15
C VAL A 91 4.58 -7.22 4.98
N THR A 92 4.57 -8.11 3.98
CA THR A 92 3.68 -7.98 2.81
C THR A 92 2.20 -8.08 3.21
N LEU A 93 1.87 -8.99 4.12
CA LEU A 93 0.54 -9.09 4.69
C LEU A 93 0.15 -7.81 5.44
N GLY A 94 1.02 -7.30 6.29
CA GLY A 94 0.82 -6.06 7.03
C GLY A 94 0.55 -4.87 6.11
N LEU A 95 1.37 -4.69 5.08
CA LEU A 95 1.20 -3.65 4.07
C LEU A 95 -0.13 -3.80 3.31
N THR A 96 -0.48 -5.02 2.92
CA THR A 96 -1.73 -5.29 2.20
C THR A 96 -2.95 -5.00 3.06
N PHE A 97 -2.95 -5.41 4.32
CA PHE A 97 -4.01 -5.10 5.27
C PHE A 97 -4.13 -3.60 5.51
N SER A 98 -3.02 -2.92 5.73
CA SER A 98 -2.96 -1.47 5.94
C SER A 98 -3.54 -0.71 4.74
N ALA A 99 -3.06 -1.04 3.54
CA ALA A 99 -3.55 -0.44 2.30
C ALA A 99 -5.05 -0.67 2.10
N THR A 100 -5.52 -1.88 2.38
CA THR A 100 -6.95 -2.25 2.24
C THR A 100 -7.80 -1.46 3.24
N LEU A 101 -7.40 -1.38 4.51
CA LEU A 101 -8.14 -0.65 5.53
C LEU A 101 -8.20 0.86 5.24
N ILE A 102 -7.07 1.46 4.86
CA ILE A 102 -7.02 2.87 4.48
C ILE A 102 -7.91 3.12 3.25
N SER A 103 -7.82 2.25 2.26
CA SER A 103 -8.65 2.35 1.05
C SER A 103 -10.14 2.24 1.36
N LEU A 104 -10.55 1.34 2.27
CA LEU A 104 -11.94 1.21 2.72
C LEU A 104 -12.39 2.43 3.53
N LEU A 105 -11.57 2.92 4.46
CA LEU A 105 -11.86 4.08 5.28
C LEU A 105 -12.12 5.34 4.45
N LEU A 106 -11.38 5.51 3.36
CA LEU A 106 -11.56 6.64 2.44
C LEU A 106 -12.63 6.34 1.37
N GLY A 107 -12.62 5.13 0.84
CA GLY A 107 -13.49 4.74 -0.28
C GLY A 107 -14.96 4.64 0.10
N ILE A 108 -15.28 4.11 1.30
CA ILE A 108 -16.67 3.99 1.73
C ILE A 108 -17.34 5.37 1.90
N PRO A 109 -16.78 6.34 2.66
CA PRO A 109 -17.41 7.65 2.78
C PRO A 109 -17.49 8.40 1.45
N LEU A 110 -16.44 8.32 0.63
CA LEU A 110 -16.46 8.94 -0.70
C LEU A 110 -17.49 8.30 -1.62
N GLY A 111 -17.63 6.97 -1.58
CA GLY A 111 -18.64 6.25 -2.34
C GLY A 111 -20.07 6.61 -1.93
N ILE A 112 -20.33 6.70 -0.62
CA ILE A 112 -21.63 7.15 -0.09
C ILE A 112 -21.93 8.60 -0.51
N TRP A 113 -20.93 9.47 -0.45
CA TRP A 113 -21.09 10.85 -0.86
C TRP A 113 -21.35 10.98 -2.37
N ALA A 114 -20.62 10.25 -3.19
CA ALA A 114 -20.87 10.18 -4.62
C ALA A 114 -22.25 9.61 -4.97
N ALA A 115 -22.75 8.64 -4.20
CA ALA A 115 -24.08 8.07 -4.39
C ALA A 115 -25.21 9.06 -4.01
N ARG A 116 -24.96 9.96 -3.07
CA ARG A 116 -25.95 10.95 -2.61
C ARG A 116 -25.96 12.25 -3.41
N SER A 117 -24.89 12.54 -4.14
CA SER A 117 -24.73 13.80 -4.86
C SER A 117 -24.33 13.56 -6.31
N GLU A 118 -25.24 13.90 -7.22
CA GLU A 118 -25.03 13.77 -8.66
C GLU A 118 -23.84 14.61 -9.16
N ARG A 119 -23.61 15.79 -8.56
CA ARG A 119 -22.46 16.65 -8.87
C ARG A 119 -21.14 15.97 -8.51
N VAL A 120 -21.07 15.37 -7.33
CA VAL A 120 -19.88 14.64 -6.86
C VAL A 120 -19.64 13.40 -7.72
N SER A 121 -20.69 12.65 -8.04
CA SER A 121 -20.64 11.49 -8.91
C SER A 121 -20.09 11.83 -10.30
N THR A 122 -20.62 12.89 -10.91
CA THR A 122 -20.21 13.34 -12.24
C THR A 122 -18.74 13.80 -12.28
N THR A 123 -18.22 14.31 -11.17
CA THR A 123 -16.82 14.76 -11.09
C THR A 123 -15.87 13.60 -10.77
N ILE A 124 -16.26 12.68 -9.87
CA ILE A 124 -15.39 11.59 -9.41
C ILE A 124 -15.28 10.48 -10.46
N ARG A 125 -16.35 10.15 -11.18
CA ARG A 125 -16.34 9.07 -12.18
C ARG A 125 -15.27 9.24 -13.26
N PRO A 126 -15.14 10.39 -13.93
CA PRO A 126 -14.09 10.56 -14.94
C PRO A 126 -12.67 10.43 -14.37
N ILE A 127 -12.47 10.87 -13.12
CA ILE A 127 -11.17 10.75 -12.45
C ILE A 127 -10.83 9.27 -12.19
N LEU A 128 -11.81 8.51 -11.70
CA LEU A 128 -11.63 7.07 -11.47
C LEU A 128 -11.42 6.32 -12.78
N ASP A 129 -12.19 6.62 -13.81
CA ASP A 129 -12.06 6.02 -15.14
C ASP A 129 -10.68 6.31 -15.72
N PHE A 130 -10.19 7.54 -15.57
CA PHE A 130 -8.84 7.93 -15.99
C PHE A 130 -7.77 7.15 -15.24
N MET A 131 -7.89 7.02 -13.91
CA MET A 131 -6.95 6.25 -13.11
C MET A 131 -6.95 4.74 -13.44
N GLN A 132 -8.09 4.18 -13.83
CA GLN A 132 -8.20 2.77 -14.23
C GLN A 132 -7.64 2.49 -15.62
N THR A 133 -7.75 3.45 -16.54
CA THR A 133 -7.24 3.31 -17.92
C THR A 133 -5.74 3.50 -18.03
N MET A 134 -5.12 4.24 -17.09
CA MET A 134 -3.68 4.43 -17.08
C MET A 134 -2.97 3.26 -16.39
N PRO A 135 -1.80 2.80 -16.93
CA PRO A 135 -0.97 1.83 -16.22
C PRO A 135 -0.58 2.35 -14.83
N ALA A 136 -0.70 1.49 -13.82
CA ALA A 136 -0.45 1.86 -12.42
C ALA A 136 0.91 2.54 -12.19
N PHE A 137 1.91 2.23 -12.99
CA PHE A 137 3.26 2.81 -12.90
C PHE A 137 3.30 4.31 -13.14
N VAL A 138 2.37 4.88 -13.90
CA VAL A 138 2.35 6.32 -14.25
C VAL A 138 2.10 7.19 -13.01
N TYR A 139 1.27 6.76 -12.08
CA TYR A 139 1.02 7.47 -10.83
C TYR A 139 1.80 6.90 -9.64
N LEU A 140 2.24 5.64 -9.73
CA LEU A 140 3.02 5.00 -8.67
C LEU A 140 4.44 5.58 -8.58
N ILE A 141 5.08 5.92 -9.71
CA ILE A 141 6.41 6.51 -9.73
C ILE A 141 6.45 7.89 -9.04
N PRO A 142 5.58 8.86 -9.40
CA PRO A 142 5.50 10.12 -8.66
C PRO A 142 5.13 9.94 -7.19
N ALA A 143 4.19 9.03 -6.88
CA ALA A 143 3.83 8.73 -5.50
C ALA A 143 5.02 8.14 -4.72
N ALA A 144 5.76 7.20 -5.31
CA ALA A 144 6.96 6.64 -4.69
C ALA A 144 8.06 7.68 -4.48
N MET A 145 8.20 8.67 -5.38
CA MET A 145 9.12 9.78 -5.21
C MET A 145 8.69 10.72 -4.06
N LEU A 146 7.39 10.99 -3.94
CA LEU A 146 6.82 11.82 -2.88
C LEU A 146 6.92 11.15 -1.50
N PHE A 147 6.55 9.87 -1.41
CA PHE A 147 6.51 9.12 -0.15
C PHE A 147 7.79 8.30 0.10
N GLY A 148 8.58 7.98 -0.92
CA GLY A 148 9.80 7.18 -0.80
C GLY A 148 10.92 7.87 -0.02
N LYS A 149 10.98 9.20 -0.01
CA LYS A 149 11.89 9.95 0.86
C LYS A 149 11.52 9.83 2.35
N LEU A 150 10.26 9.55 2.65
CA LEU A 150 9.74 9.31 4.00
C LEU A 150 10.09 7.90 4.52
N GLY A 151 10.07 6.89 3.65
CA GLY A 151 10.37 5.49 4.02
C GLY A 151 11.85 5.17 4.17
N VAL A 152 12.74 5.91 3.53
CA VAL A 152 14.19 5.66 3.59
C VAL A 152 14.82 6.11 4.92
N LYS A 153 14.14 6.94 5.73
CA LYS A 153 14.63 7.29 7.08
C LYS A 153 14.34 6.23 8.15
N SER A 154 13.48 5.26 7.89
CA SER A 154 13.22 4.14 8.79
C SER A 154 14.15 2.97 8.44
N GLY A 155 15.41 3.07 8.82
CA GLY A 155 16.28 1.97 9.24
C GLY A 155 16.25 0.66 8.45
N CYS A 156 16.46 0.63 7.16
CA CYS A 156 17.09 -0.53 6.53
C CYS A 156 18.61 -0.33 6.53
N ALA A 157 19.21 -0.40 7.72
CA ALA A 157 20.59 -0.83 7.83
C ALA A 157 20.59 -2.34 7.52
N PHE A 158 20.85 -2.68 6.29
CA PHE A 158 21.28 -4.02 5.92
C PHE A 158 22.58 -4.32 6.70
N LYS A 159 22.48 -5.23 7.67
CA LYS A 159 23.62 -5.81 8.35
C LYS A 159 23.78 -7.23 7.87
#